data_5839e617890c3d799800ff739c98f5c9
#
_entry.id   5839e617890c3d799800ff739c98f5c9
#
_cell.length_a   1.000
_cell.length_b   1.000
_cell.length_c   1.000
_cell.angle_alpha   90.00
_cell.angle_beta   90.00
_cell.angle_gamma   90.00
#
_symmetry.space_group_name_H-M   'P 1'
#
loop_
_entity.id
_entity.type
_entity.pdbx_description
1 polymer ?
#
loop_
_entity_poly.entity_id
_entity_poly.type
_entity_poly.pdbx_seq_one_letter_code
_entity_poly.pdbx_strand_id
1 'polypeptide(L)'
;MKKYSLPLEKLGIGFMPYLSLIVPVYNRPQEVQELLESLAAQDNRDFEIIIVEDGSTVRCDRIVEQYKSAIDIKYFFKENSGPGLSRNYGAERAEGKYVVFLDSDCIIPRQYTQVVRQACQEAGVDAFGGPDRAHDSFTNIQKAINYSMTSFFTTGGIRGQKQSMEKFHPRSFNMGFSQEVLKATGGFSGLRFGEDIDMSIRIMAAGFKTCLLPEAYVFLKCRPP
;
A
#
# COMPACT_ATOMS: atom_id res chain seq x y z
N MET A 1 -28.69 -24.44 13.53
CA MET A 1 -27.66 -24.26 14.57
C MET A 1 -26.51 -23.47 13.99
N LYS A 2 -26.39 -22.16 14.30
CA LYS A 2 -25.25 -21.32 13.86
C LYS A 2 -24.04 -21.70 14.72
N LYS A 3 -22.99 -22.29 14.11
CA LYS A 3 -21.70 -22.49 14.76
C LYS A 3 -21.03 -21.10 14.87
N TYR A 4 -21.05 -20.54 16.06
CA TYR A 4 -20.19 -19.42 16.40
C TYR A 4 -18.76 -19.97 16.51
N SER A 5 -17.90 -19.67 15.56
CA SER A 5 -16.45 -19.85 15.73
C SER A 5 -16.00 -18.82 16.76
N LEU A 6 -15.41 -19.29 17.86
CA LEU A 6 -14.75 -18.43 18.85
C LEU A 6 -13.67 -17.59 18.15
N PRO A 7 -13.53 -16.30 18.50
CA PRO A 7 -12.44 -15.48 18.01
C PRO A 7 -11.09 -16.12 18.41
N LEU A 8 -10.16 -16.19 17.46
CA LEU A 8 -8.83 -16.81 17.62
C LEU A 8 -7.99 -16.19 18.75
N GLU A 9 -8.29 -14.94 19.15
CA GLU A 9 -7.70 -14.26 20.31
C GLU A 9 -7.76 -15.03 21.63
N LYS A 10 -8.72 -15.96 21.81
CA LYS A 10 -8.84 -16.79 23.02
C LYS A 10 -7.91 -18.01 23.05
N LEU A 11 -7.18 -18.27 21.99
CA LEU A 11 -6.28 -19.44 21.88
C LEU A 11 -4.82 -19.10 22.19
N GLY A 12 -4.47 -17.84 22.53
CA GLY A 12 -3.09 -17.45 22.87
C GLY A 12 -2.09 -17.58 21.71
N ILE A 13 -2.56 -17.85 20.50
CA ILE A 13 -1.75 -17.84 19.28
C ILE A 13 -1.85 -16.41 18.77
N GLY A 14 -0.77 -15.63 18.90
CA GLY A 14 -0.72 -14.29 18.35
C GLY A 14 -1.11 -14.33 16.87
N PHE A 15 -2.14 -13.58 16.49
CA PHE A 15 -2.53 -13.45 15.10
C PHE A 15 -1.39 -12.72 14.38
N MET A 16 -0.65 -13.43 13.53
CA MET A 16 0.33 -12.81 12.66
C MET A 16 -0.38 -12.47 11.35
N PRO A 17 -0.51 -11.18 11.00
CA PRO A 17 -1.18 -10.77 9.78
C PRO A 17 -0.39 -11.27 8.56
N TYR A 18 -1.09 -11.57 7.47
CA TYR A 18 -0.42 -11.93 6.22
C TYR A 18 0.18 -10.72 5.52
N LEU A 19 -0.51 -9.56 5.58
CA LEU A 19 -0.09 -8.30 4.97
C LEU A 19 0.08 -7.21 6.03
N SER A 20 1.13 -6.41 5.92
CA SER A 20 1.27 -5.13 6.62
C SER A 20 1.13 -3.99 5.63
N LEU A 21 0.04 -3.24 5.73
CA LEU A 21 -0.24 -2.09 4.88
C LEU A 21 0.39 -0.85 5.50
N ILE A 22 1.40 -0.27 4.86
CA ILE A 22 2.18 0.85 5.39
C ILE A 22 1.80 2.13 4.66
N VAL A 23 1.36 3.14 5.41
CA VAL A 23 0.84 4.39 4.89
C VAL A 23 1.61 5.57 5.50
N PRO A 24 2.51 6.22 4.76
CA PRO A 24 3.11 7.48 5.17
C PRO A 24 2.09 8.61 5.03
N VAL A 25 1.99 9.48 6.03
CA VAL A 25 1.01 10.58 6.09
C VAL A 25 1.71 11.90 6.41
N TYR A 26 1.36 12.95 5.66
CA TYR A 26 1.78 14.32 5.96
C TYR A 26 0.67 15.32 5.67
N ASN A 27 0.02 15.86 6.72
CA ASN A 27 -1.05 16.88 6.62
C ASN A 27 -2.24 16.45 5.75
N ARG A 28 -2.73 15.20 5.89
CA ARG A 28 -3.80 14.62 5.05
C ARG A 28 -4.88 13.87 5.84
N PRO A 29 -5.49 14.48 6.87
CA PRO A 29 -6.44 13.76 7.72
C PRO A 29 -7.69 13.29 6.96
N GLN A 30 -8.21 14.07 5.99
CA GLN A 30 -9.40 13.70 5.22
C GLN A 30 -9.14 12.51 4.30
N GLU A 31 -7.99 12.49 3.62
CA GLU A 31 -7.60 11.39 2.75
C GLU A 31 -7.38 10.10 3.57
N VAL A 32 -6.77 10.23 4.76
CA VAL A 32 -6.62 9.09 5.68
C VAL A 32 -7.99 8.53 6.10
N GLN A 33 -9.00 9.38 6.34
CA GLN A 33 -10.34 8.91 6.63
C GLN A 33 -10.92 8.09 5.48
N GLU A 34 -10.88 8.60 4.25
CA GLU A 34 -11.39 7.89 3.05
C GLU A 34 -10.65 6.55 2.85
N LEU A 35 -9.33 6.53 3.05
CA LEU A 35 -8.51 5.32 2.99
C LEU A 35 -8.96 4.30 4.05
N LEU A 36 -9.09 4.71 5.31
CA LEU A 36 -9.50 3.83 6.41
C LEU A 36 -10.93 3.30 6.25
N GLU A 37 -11.86 4.11 5.72
CA GLU A 37 -13.20 3.66 5.34
C GLU A 37 -13.14 2.52 4.32
N SER A 38 -12.31 2.67 3.29
CA SER A 38 -12.14 1.65 2.25
C SER A 38 -11.44 0.38 2.77
N LEU A 39 -10.47 0.52 3.68
CA LEU A 39 -9.80 -0.60 4.32
C LEU A 39 -10.71 -1.32 5.32
N ALA A 40 -11.56 -0.58 6.04
CA ALA A 40 -12.58 -1.17 6.91
C ALA A 40 -13.64 -1.96 6.13
N ALA A 41 -13.78 -1.75 4.83
CA ALA A 41 -14.72 -2.46 3.96
C ALA A 41 -14.11 -3.68 3.24
N GLN A 42 -12.83 -4.03 3.50
CA GLN A 42 -12.16 -5.16 2.83
C GLN A 42 -12.84 -6.50 3.13
N ASP A 43 -12.94 -7.35 2.12
CA ASP A 43 -13.54 -8.69 2.23
C ASP A 43 -12.64 -9.67 3.00
N ASN A 44 -11.32 -9.52 2.91
CA ASN A 44 -10.32 -10.27 3.69
C ASN A 44 -9.69 -9.36 4.74
N ARG A 45 -9.66 -9.80 6.00
CA ARG A 45 -9.17 -9.05 7.18
C ARG A 45 -7.81 -9.55 7.69
N ASP A 46 -7.11 -10.39 6.95
CA ASP A 46 -5.80 -10.92 7.33
C ASP A 46 -4.69 -9.90 7.02
N PHE A 47 -4.81 -8.72 7.64
CA PHE A 47 -3.84 -7.64 7.50
C PHE A 47 -3.83 -6.73 8.74
N GLU A 48 -2.72 -6.04 8.95
CA GLU A 48 -2.57 -4.89 9.82
C GLU A 48 -2.34 -3.61 9.01
N ILE A 49 -2.61 -2.47 9.59
CA ILE A 49 -2.32 -1.15 9.02
C ILE A 49 -1.32 -0.43 9.91
N ILE A 50 -0.28 0.13 9.30
CA ILE A 50 0.74 0.94 9.98
C ILE A 50 0.70 2.35 9.39
N ILE A 51 0.09 3.27 10.13
CA ILE A 51 0.06 4.70 9.79
C ILE A 51 1.31 5.35 10.37
N VAL A 52 2.11 5.99 9.51
CA VAL A 52 3.29 6.75 9.92
C VAL A 52 3.08 8.23 9.60
N GLU A 53 2.75 9.00 10.62
CA GLU A 53 2.56 10.46 10.49
C GLU A 53 3.92 11.16 10.54
N ASP A 54 4.31 11.78 9.43
CA ASP A 54 5.64 12.33 9.16
C ASP A 54 5.73 13.83 9.49
N GLY A 55 5.55 14.18 10.76
CA GLY A 55 5.69 15.55 11.23
C GLY A 55 4.54 16.48 10.84
N SER A 56 3.32 15.96 10.70
CA SER A 56 2.13 16.74 10.36
C SER A 56 1.81 17.80 11.42
N THR A 57 1.42 18.97 10.97
CA THR A 57 0.80 20.02 11.82
C THR A 57 -0.70 19.75 12.04
N VAL A 58 -1.37 19.16 11.03
CA VAL A 58 -2.75 18.68 11.13
C VAL A 58 -2.73 17.16 11.17
N ARG A 59 -2.89 16.61 12.38
CA ARG A 59 -2.73 15.18 12.63
C ARG A 59 -4.01 14.38 12.35
N CYS A 60 -3.83 13.10 12.04
CA CYS A 60 -4.93 12.15 11.80
C CYS A 60 -5.19 11.19 12.97
N ASP A 61 -4.50 11.32 14.10
CA ASP A 61 -4.62 10.43 15.26
C ASP A 61 -6.07 10.22 15.74
N ARG A 62 -6.88 11.29 15.79
CA ARG A 62 -8.30 11.20 16.19
C ARG A 62 -9.15 10.42 15.18
N ILE A 63 -8.80 10.49 13.90
CA ILE A 63 -9.46 9.72 12.84
C ILE A 63 -9.08 8.25 12.99
N VAL A 64 -7.79 7.94 13.15
CA VAL A 64 -7.30 6.58 13.33
C VAL A 64 -7.98 5.89 14.51
N GLU A 65 -8.17 6.60 15.64
CA GLU A 65 -8.80 6.04 16.84
C GLU A 65 -10.23 5.52 16.58
N GLN A 66 -10.98 6.15 15.66
CA GLN A 66 -12.35 5.73 15.33
C GLN A 66 -12.41 4.37 14.63
N TYR A 67 -11.31 3.93 14.00
CA TYR A 67 -11.25 2.67 13.24
C TYR A 67 -10.57 1.51 13.97
N LYS A 68 -9.90 1.75 15.09
CA LYS A 68 -9.18 0.70 15.86
C LYS A 68 -10.05 -0.45 16.33
N SER A 69 -11.35 -0.23 16.53
CA SER A 69 -12.28 -1.31 16.87
C SER A 69 -12.69 -2.17 15.68
N ALA A 70 -12.52 -1.67 14.46
CA ALA A 70 -12.94 -2.32 13.22
C ALA A 70 -11.81 -3.04 12.49
N ILE A 71 -10.59 -2.52 12.57
CA ILE A 71 -9.39 -3.03 11.89
C ILE A 71 -8.15 -2.88 12.80
N ASP A 72 -7.18 -3.75 12.61
CA ASP A 72 -5.90 -3.68 13.34
C ASP A 72 -5.05 -2.52 12.80
N ILE A 73 -4.92 -1.45 13.59
CA ILE A 73 -4.18 -0.24 13.23
C ILE A 73 -3.14 0.11 14.27
N LYS A 74 -1.89 0.21 13.85
CA LYS A 74 -0.77 0.81 14.59
C LYS A 74 -0.53 2.23 14.06
N TYR A 75 -0.50 3.23 14.94
CA TYR A 75 -0.25 4.62 14.60
C TYR A 75 1.03 5.12 15.24
N PHE A 76 1.89 5.74 14.44
CA PHE A 76 3.15 6.32 14.87
C PHE A 76 3.27 7.75 14.36
N PHE A 77 3.72 8.64 15.23
CA PHE A 77 4.10 10.01 14.89
C PHE A 77 5.63 10.16 15.02
N LYS A 78 6.26 10.80 14.06
CA LYS A 78 7.69 11.11 14.09
C LYS A 78 7.97 12.47 13.45
N GLU A 79 9.17 13.00 13.65
CA GLU A 79 9.65 14.18 12.94
C GLU A 79 9.70 13.92 11.42
N ASN A 80 9.46 14.99 10.63
CA ASN A 80 9.42 14.89 9.17
C ASN A 80 10.79 14.46 8.61
N SER A 81 10.78 13.40 7.83
CA SER A 81 11.97 12.88 7.15
C SER A 81 11.71 12.47 5.70
N GLY A 82 10.48 12.70 5.23
CA GLY A 82 10.05 12.36 3.88
C GLY A 82 9.44 10.97 3.74
N PRO A 83 8.76 10.72 2.61
CA PRO A 83 7.92 9.51 2.44
C PRO A 83 8.72 8.20 2.43
N GLY A 84 9.91 8.18 1.82
CA GLY A 84 10.74 6.97 1.75
C GLY A 84 11.15 6.48 3.14
N LEU A 85 11.70 7.38 3.97
CA LEU A 85 12.10 7.05 5.34
C LEU A 85 10.90 6.73 6.25
N SER A 86 9.74 7.34 5.98
CA SER A 86 8.50 7.01 6.70
C SER A 86 7.98 5.63 6.35
N ARG A 87 8.12 5.20 5.08
CA ARG A 87 7.83 3.80 4.67
C ARG A 87 8.77 2.82 5.38
N ASN A 88 10.07 3.11 5.45
CA ASN A 88 11.03 2.27 6.19
C ASN A 88 10.65 2.16 7.67
N TYR A 89 10.34 3.29 8.30
CA TYR A 89 9.92 3.33 9.71
C TYR A 89 8.71 2.43 9.99
N GLY A 90 7.74 2.41 9.07
CA GLY A 90 6.58 1.51 9.14
C GLY A 90 6.99 0.05 8.88
N ALA A 91 7.83 -0.19 7.87
CA ALA A 91 8.28 -1.53 7.49
C ALA A 91 9.07 -2.26 8.61
N GLU A 92 9.86 -1.52 9.38
CA GLU A 92 10.58 -2.05 10.56
C GLU A 92 9.63 -2.55 11.68
N ARG A 93 8.37 -2.11 11.67
CA ARG A 93 7.34 -2.43 12.67
C ARG A 93 6.27 -3.38 12.14
N ALA A 94 6.45 -3.82 10.91
CA ALA A 94 5.55 -4.72 10.21
C ALA A 94 5.72 -6.16 10.69
N GLU A 95 4.63 -6.82 11.02
CA GLU A 95 4.58 -8.23 11.46
C GLU A 95 4.14 -9.16 10.34
N GLY A 96 3.57 -8.61 9.24
CA GLY A 96 3.09 -9.37 8.10
C GLY A 96 4.20 -10.03 7.30
N LYS A 97 3.85 -11.14 6.65
CA LYS A 97 4.75 -11.83 5.72
C LYS A 97 5.14 -10.97 4.53
N TYR A 98 4.23 -10.12 4.08
CA TYR A 98 4.45 -9.13 3.03
C TYR A 98 4.19 -7.73 3.56
N VAL A 99 5.02 -6.78 3.14
CA VAL A 99 4.80 -5.35 3.33
C VAL A 99 4.21 -4.75 2.06
N VAL A 100 3.18 -3.92 2.20
CA VAL A 100 2.51 -3.24 1.08
C VAL A 100 2.48 -1.75 1.39
N PHE A 101 3.01 -0.94 0.50
CA PHE A 101 3.02 0.51 0.62
C PHE A 101 1.86 1.09 -0.17
N LEU A 102 1.11 1.97 0.48
CA LEU A 102 -0.02 2.69 -0.09
C LEU A 102 0.13 4.17 0.21
N ASP A 103 -0.20 5.04 -0.73
CA ASP A 103 -0.27 6.46 -0.44
C ASP A 103 -1.58 6.81 0.29
N SER A 104 -1.55 7.81 1.15
CA SER A 104 -2.69 8.19 2.01
C SER A 104 -3.91 8.68 1.22
N ASP A 105 -3.75 9.05 -0.05
CA ASP A 105 -4.82 9.51 -0.94
C ASP A 105 -5.38 8.40 -1.88
N CYS A 106 -5.17 7.14 -1.50
CA CYS A 106 -5.76 5.99 -2.18
C CYS A 106 -7.13 5.62 -1.59
N ILE A 107 -8.06 5.20 -2.44
CA ILE A 107 -9.26 4.46 -2.07
C ILE A 107 -9.07 3.01 -2.53
N ILE A 108 -9.27 2.06 -1.63
CA ILE A 108 -8.92 0.66 -1.85
C ILE A 108 -10.15 -0.17 -2.21
N PRO A 109 -10.19 -0.86 -3.37
CA PRO A 109 -11.28 -1.76 -3.74
C PRO A 109 -11.47 -2.89 -2.72
N ARG A 110 -12.71 -3.30 -2.46
CA ARG A 110 -13.07 -4.28 -1.43
C ARG A 110 -12.31 -5.61 -1.52
N GLN A 111 -11.99 -6.06 -2.72
CA GLN A 111 -11.29 -7.33 -2.98
C GLN A 111 -9.77 -7.22 -2.92
N TYR A 112 -9.20 -6.03 -2.74
CA TYR A 112 -7.77 -5.76 -2.88
C TYR A 112 -6.90 -6.68 -2.03
N THR A 113 -7.15 -6.73 -0.72
CA THR A 113 -6.35 -7.55 0.22
C THR A 113 -6.45 -9.04 -0.08
N GLN A 114 -7.60 -9.52 -0.53
CA GLN A 114 -7.79 -10.89 -0.97
C GLN A 114 -6.99 -11.19 -2.25
N VAL A 115 -7.05 -10.31 -3.25
CA VAL A 115 -6.31 -10.44 -4.52
C VAL A 115 -4.81 -10.49 -4.27
N VAL A 116 -4.29 -9.54 -3.48
CA VAL A 116 -2.86 -9.49 -3.13
C VAL A 116 -2.44 -10.75 -2.38
N ARG A 117 -3.21 -11.15 -1.36
CA ARG A 117 -2.91 -12.35 -0.59
C ARG A 117 -2.86 -13.61 -1.47
N GLN A 118 -3.86 -13.78 -2.33
CA GLN A 118 -3.94 -14.92 -3.24
C GLN A 118 -2.76 -14.96 -4.20
N ALA A 119 -2.40 -13.84 -4.83
CA ALA A 119 -1.25 -13.76 -5.73
C ALA A 119 0.07 -14.11 -5.01
N CYS A 120 0.27 -13.60 -3.79
CA CYS A 120 1.45 -13.91 -2.99
C CYS A 120 1.53 -15.37 -2.55
N GLN A 121 0.38 -16.02 -2.29
CA GLN A 121 0.32 -17.43 -1.88
C GLN A 121 0.53 -18.39 -3.06
N GLU A 122 -0.14 -18.15 -4.19
CA GLU A 122 -0.16 -19.09 -5.32
C GLU A 122 1.06 -18.95 -6.22
N ALA A 123 1.52 -17.71 -6.48
CA ALA A 123 2.60 -17.46 -7.41
C ALA A 123 3.98 -17.28 -6.75
N GLY A 124 4.05 -17.21 -5.41
CA GLY A 124 5.30 -16.98 -4.69
C GLY A 124 6.00 -15.69 -5.15
N VAL A 125 5.23 -14.62 -5.28
CA VAL A 125 5.71 -13.33 -5.81
C VAL A 125 6.68 -12.69 -4.83
N ASP A 126 7.87 -12.29 -5.31
CA ASP A 126 8.85 -11.60 -4.46
C ASP A 126 8.44 -10.14 -4.23
N ALA A 127 8.11 -9.44 -5.32
CA ALA A 127 7.67 -8.06 -5.31
C ALA A 127 6.61 -7.80 -6.39
N PHE A 128 5.68 -6.91 -6.11
CA PHE A 128 4.59 -6.58 -7.03
C PHE A 128 4.22 -5.09 -6.97
N GLY A 129 3.47 -4.67 -7.96
CA GLY A 129 2.73 -3.42 -7.95
C GLY A 129 1.39 -3.59 -8.64
N GLY A 130 0.43 -2.75 -8.28
CA GLY A 130 -0.87 -2.66 -8.93
C GLY A 130 -1.04 -1.33 -9.66
N PRO A 131 -1.92 -1.27 -10.67
CA PRO A 131 -2.21 -0.04 -11.39
C PRO A 131 -3.06 0.94 -10.56
N ASP A 132 -3.02 2.21 -10.94
CA ASP A 132 -3.96 3.22 -10.49
C ASP A 132 -5.15 3.33 -11.46
N ARG A 133 -6.33 3.63 -10.92
CA ARG A 133 -7.57 3.88 -11.69
C ARG A 133 -8.27 5.12 -11.14
N ALA A 134 -9.13 5.74 -11.96
CA ALA A 134 -10.02 6.80 -11.51
C ALA A 134 -11.26 6.19 -10.84
N HIS A 135 -11.64 6.72 -9.66
CA HIS A 135 -12.89 6.35 -8.99
C HIS A 135 -14.07 7.14 -9.57
N ASP A 136 -15.28 6.55 -9.53
CA ASP A 136 -16.49 7.19 -10.06
C ASP A 136 -16.83 8.52 -9.37
N SER A 137 -16.53 8.64 -8.07
CA SER A 137 -16.73 9.87 -7.29
C SER A 137 -15.74 10.98 -7.60
N PHE A 138 -14.68 10.72 -8.38
CA PHE A 138 -13.68 11.73 -8.71
C PHE A 138 -14.25 12.80 -9.64
N THR A 139 -13.79 14.04 -9.44
CA THR A 139 -14.14 15.15 -10.33
C THR A 139 -13.62 14.91 -11.75
N ASN A 140 -14.20 15.61 -12.73
CA ASN A 140 -13.76 15.50 -14.13
C ASN A 140 -12.27 15.86 -14.29
N ILE A 141 -11.77 16.80 -13.50
CA ILE A 141 -10.34 17.20 -13.50
C ILE A 141 -9.49 16.06 -12.99
N GLN A 142 -9.85 15.43 -11.88
CA GLN A 142 -9.12 14.28 -11.34
C GLN A 142 -9.13 13.08 -12.30
N LYS A 143 -10.27 12.81 -12.96
CA LYS A 143 -10.37 11.78 -14.00
C LYS A 143 -9.49 12.09 -15.21
N ALA A 144 -9.43 13.35 -15.64
CA ALA A 144 -8.56 13.79 -16.74
C ALA A 144 -7.07 13.66 -16.37
N ILE A 145 -6.68 14.03 -15.14
CA ILE A 145 -5.31 13.85 -14.64
C ILE A 145 -4.96 12.36 -14.60
N ASN A 146 -5.82 11.50 -14.03
CA ASN A 146 -5.60 10.06 -14.00
C ASN A 146 -5.44 9.50 -15.41
N TYR A 147 -6.32 9.88 -16.35
CA TYR A 147 -6.22 9.48 -17.76
C TYR A 147 -4.88 9.90 -18.37
N SER A 148 -4.43 11.14 -18.14
CA SER A 148 -3.14 11.59 -18.66
C SER A 148 -1.95 10.84 -18.07
N MET A 149 -2.05 10.42 -16.80
CA MET A 149 -1.00 9.66 -16.11
C MET A 149 -0.96 8.17 -16.49
N THR A 150 -2.07 7.61 -16.95
CA THR A 150 -2.19 6.17 -17.31
C THR A 150 -2.23 5.93 -18.81
N SER A 151 -2.44 6.97 -19.63
CA SER A 151 -2.52 6.86 -21.09
C SER A 151 -1.19 6.45 -21.71
N PHE A 152 -1.27 5.57 -22.69
CA PHE A 152 -0.13 5.15 -23.50
C PHE A 152 0.58 6.34 -24.17
N PHE A 153 -0.18 7.33 -24.64
CA PHE A 153 0.36 8.50 -25.36
C PHE A 153 1.18 9.45 -24.49
N THR A 154 0.93 9.47 -23.17
CA THR A 154 1.62 10.39 -22.25
C THR A 154 2.74 9.73 -21.46
N THR A 155 2.60 8.44 -21.13
CA THR A 155 3.53 7.72 -20.25
C THR A 155 4.16 6.51 -20.92
N GLY A 156 3.94 6.28 -22.24
CA GLY A 156 4.46 5.10 -22.94
C GLY A 156 3.91 3.77 -22.40
N GLY A 157 2.77 3.81 -21.69
CA GLY A 157 2.15 2.62 -21.10
C GLY A 157 2.83 2.11 -19.82
N ILE A 158 3.77 2.84 -19.24
CA ILE A 158 4.56 2.42 -18.06
C ILE A 158 3.65 2.08 -16.85
N ARG A 159 2.46 2.70 -16.74
CA ARG A 159 1.53 2.52 -15.62
C ARG A 159 0.38 1.54 -15.85
N GLY A 160 0.20 0.98 -17.03
CA GLY A 160 -1.04 0.24 -17.31
C GLY A 160 -0.99 -0.90 -18.32
N GLN A 161 0.14 -1.23 -18.93
CA GLN A 161 0.17 -2.27 -19.94
C GLN A 161 0.87 -3.56 -19.51
N LYS A 162 0.33 -4.69 -20.02
CA LYS A 162 0.91 -6.04 -20.00
C LYS A 162 2.26 -6.08 -20.74
N GLN A 163 3.29 -5.40 -20.23
CA GLN A 163 4.65 -5.68 -20.68
C GLN A 163 5.25 -6.78 -19.80
N SER A 164 6.11 -7.58 -20.41
CA SER A 164 6.68 -8.81 -19.89
C SER A 164 6.88 -8.77 -18.37
N MET A 165 6.38 -9.77 -17.66
CA MET A 165 6.42 -9.93 -16.20
C MET A 165 7.83 -9.74 -15.59
N GLU A 166 8.89 -9.72 -16.42
CA GLU A 166 10.29 -9.69 -15.98
C GLU A 166 10.89 -8.27 -15.78
N LYS A 167 10.22 -7.19 -16.21
CA LYS A 167 10.77 -5.81 -16.13
C LYS A 167 9.76 -4.78 -15.63
N PHE A 168 8.82 -5.19 -14.79
CA PHE A 168 7.88 -4.27 -14.21
C PHE A 168 8.51 -3.51 -13.02
N HIS A 169 8.37 -2.19 -13.00
CA HIS A 169 8.84 -1.33 -11.93
C HIS A 169 7.67 -0.92 -11.03
N PRO A 170 7.46 -1.60 -9.89
CA PRO A 170 6.45 -1.19 -8.92
C PRO A 170 6.62 0.27 -8.47
N ARG A 171 5.51 0.96 -8.22
CA ARG A 171 5.48 2.36 -7.75
C ARG A 171 4.94 2.42 -6.32
N SER A 172 5.49 3.32 -5.52
CA SER A 172 5.26 3.36 -4.07
C SER A 172 3.82 3.63 -3.64
N PHE A 173 2.97 4.18 -4.52
CA PHE A 173 1.55 4.35 -4.22
C PHE A 173 0.78 3.03 -4.11
N ASN A 174 1.31 1.94 -4.69
CA ASN A 174 0.74 0.59 -4.66
C ASN A 174 1.84 -0.44 -4.99
N MET A 175 2.75 -0.64 -4.05
CA MET A 175 3.90 -1.51 -4.16
C MET A 175 3.94 -2.46 -2.97
N GLY A 176 4.21 -3.75 -3.20
CA GLY A 176 4.41 -4.70 -2.12
C GLY A 176 5.56 -5.67 -2.39
N PHE A 177 6.15 -6.19 -1.33
CA PHE A 177 7.20 -7.19 -1.40
C PHE A 177 7.33 -7.99 -0.10
N SER A 178 7.97 -9.14 -0.18
CA SER A 178 8.20 -10.02 0.96
C SER A 178 9.19 -9.42 1.97
N GLN A 179 9.16 -9.91 3.21
CA GLN A 179 10.15 -9.55 4.23
C GLN A 179 11.59 -9.91 3.81
N GLU A 180 11.75 -10.93 2.97
CA GLU A 180 13.06 -11.31 2.42
C GLU A 180 13.62 -10.23 1.50
N VAL A 181 12.78 -9.69 0.59
CA VAL A 181 13.14 -8.56 -0.28
C VAL A 181 13.49 -7.33 0.55
N LEU A 182 12.71 -7.01 1.59
CA LEU A 182 12.99 -5.88 2.47
C LEU A 182 14.38 -6.00 3.13
N LYS A 183 14.71 -7.18 3.66
CA LYS A 183 16.00 -7.45 4.28
C LYS A 183 17.16 -7.36 3.29
N ALA A 184 16.98 -7.92 2.08
CA ALA A 184 18.02 -7.93 1.06
C ALA A 184 18.33 -6.55 0.48
N THR A 185 17.31 -5.68 0.37
CA THR A 185 17.45 -4.34 -0.22
C THR A 185 17.72 -3.24 0.80
N GLY A 186 17.44 -3.46 2.09
CA GLY A 186 17.54 -2.46 3.14
C GLY A 186 16.47 -1.36 3.10
N GLY A 187 15.37 -1.58 2.34
CA GLY A 187 14.26 -0.63 2.24
C GLY A 187 14.51 0.53 1.27
N PHE A 188 13.70 1.59 1.36
CA PHE A 188 13.82 2.77 0.52
C PHE A 188 15.08 3.58 0.84
N SER A 189 15.71 4.14 -0.18
CA SER A 189 16.83 5.07 0.00
C SER A 189 16.35 6.44 0.51
N GLY A 190 17.29 7.24 1.00
CA GLY A 190 17.01 8.63 1.44
C GLY A 190 16.79 9.62 0.29
N LEU A 191 16.56 9.18 -0.93
CA LEU A 191 16.28 10.04 -2.07
C LEU A 191 14.96 10.79 -1.84
N ARG A 192 14.98 12.10 -2.14
CA ARG A 192 13.77 12.93 -2.03
C ARG A 192 12.75 12.65 -3.13
N PHE A 193 13.20 12.23 -4.29
CA PHE A 193 12.39 11.88 -5.46
C PHE A 193 12.95 10.64 -6.15
N GLY A 194 12.06 9.76 -6.64
CA GLY A 194 12.43 8.56 -7.36
C GLY A 194 12.91 7.40 -6.45
N GLU A 195 12.64 7.48 -5.15
CA GLU A 195 12.95 6.45 -4.17
C GLU A 195 12.28 5.11 -4.48
N ASP A 196 11.13 5.16 -5.15
CA ASP A 196 10.39 3.98 -5.61
C ASP A 196 11.04 3.30 -6.83
N ILE A 197 11.54 4.09 -7.77
CA ILE A 197 12.29 3.59 -8.92
C ILE A 197 13.61 2.97 -8.46
N ASP A 198 14.35 3.68 -7.60
CA ASP A 198 15.58 3.18 -6.99
C ASP A 198 15.34 1.84 -6.27
N MET A 199 14.28 1.75 -5.46
CA MET A 199 13.88 0.52 -4.77
C MET A 199 13.61 -0.61 -5.77
N SER A 200 12.84 -0.34 -6.84
CA SER A 200 12.55 -1.32 -7.88
C SER A 200 13.80 -1.84 -8.58
N ILE A 201 14.76 -0.96 -8.89
CA ILE A 201 16.04 -1.33 -9.51
C ILE A 201 16.84 -2.22 -8.55
N ARG A 202 16.92 -1.88 -7.25
CA ARG A 202 17.65 -2.69 -6.25
C ARG A 202 17.01 -4.06 -6.02
N ILE A 203 15.68 -4.16 -6.05
CA ILE A 203 14.96 -5.44 -5.99
C ILE A 203 15.41 -6.35 -7.14
N MET A 204 15.38 -5.84 -8.37
CA MET A 204 15.80 -6.62 -9.55
C MET A 204 17.30 -6.93 -9.55
N ALA A 205 18.15 -5.99 -9.12
CA ALA A 205 19.60 -6.20 -8.99
C ALA A 205 19.95 -7.27 -7.95
N ALA A 206 19.11 -7.43 -6.92
CA ALA A 206 19.24 -8.51 -5.94
C ALA A 206 18.71 -9.87 -6.43
N GLY A 207 18.22 -9.96 -7.68
CA GLY A 207 17.77 -11.20 -8.31
C GLY A 207 16.29 -11.54 -8.05
N PHE A 208 15.54 -10.67 -7.39
CA PHE A 208 14.10 -10.88 -7.15
C PHE A 208 13.26 -10.50 -8.36
N LYS A 209 12.12 -11.18 -8.49
CA LYS A 209 11.17 -10.96 -9.60
C LYS A 209 10.12 -9.94 -9.19
N THR A 210 9.89 -8.96 -10.07
CA THR A 210 8.79 -8.01 -9.93
C THR A 210 7.67 -8.36 -10.89
N CYS A 211 6.42 -8.22 -10.46
CA CYS A 211 5.27 -8.45 -11.32
C CYS A 211 4.21 -7.35 -11.19
N LEU A 212 3.44 -7.16 -12.25
CA LEU A 212 2.21 -6.38 -12.21
C LEU A 212 1.05 -7.28 -11.80
N LEU A 213 0.29 -6.87 -10.80
CA LEU A 213 -0.98 -7.48 -10.42
C LEU A 213 -2.14 -6.59 -10.92
N PRO A 214 -2.71 -6.84 -12.11
CA PRO A 214 -3.70 -5.94 -12.70
C PRO A 214 -4.98 -5.79 -11.88
N GLU A 215 -5.34 -6.83 -11.12
CA GLU A 215 -6.54 -6.84 -10.26
C GLU A 215 -6.28 -6.24 -8.86
N ALA A 216 -5.03 -6.04 -8.47
CA ALA A 216 -4.65 -5.31 -7.25
C ALA A 216 -4.53 -3.81 -7.53
N TYR A 217 -5.53 -3.22 -8.17
CA TYR A 217 -5.54 -1.79 -8.46
C TYR A 217 -6.00 -0.97 -7.25
N VAL A 218 -5.64 0.32 -7.25
CA VAL A 218 -6.12 1.32 -6.30
C VAL A 218 -6.72 2.50 -7.05
N PHE A 219 -7.61 3.26 -6.40
CA PHE A 219 -8.09 4.53 -6.92
C PHE A 219 -7.24 5.66 -6.31
N LEU A 220 -6.32 6.22 -7.10
CA LEU A 220 -5.43 7.29 -6.65
C LEU A 220 -6.08 8.66 -6.87
N LYS A 221 -6.30 9.41 -5.79
CA LYS A 221 -6.92 10.73 -5.81
C LYS A 221 -5.89 11.81 -6.16
N CYS A 222 -5.62 11.97 -7.45
CA CYS A 222 -4.73 13.04 -7.90
C CYS A 222 -5.28 14.41 -7.48
N ARG A 223 -4.43 15.24 -6.87
CA ARG A 223 -4.78 16.64 -6.58
C ARG A 223 -4.56 17.48 -7.85
N PRO A 224 -5.49 18.38 -8.17
CA PRO A 224 -5.18 19.45 -9.12
C PRO A 224 -4.03 20.30 -8.55
N PRO A 225 -3.19 20.86 -9.41
CA PRO A 225 -2.08 21.71 -9.03
C PRO A 225 -2.54 22.98 -8.28
#